data_41a419143375ed7d7822c81cd2c521f3
#
_entry.id   41a419143375ed7d7822c81cd2c521f3
#
_cell.length_a   1.000
_cell.length_b   1.000
_cell.length_c   1.000
_cell.angle_alpha   90.00
_cell.angle_beta   90.00
_cell.angle_gamma   90.00
#
_symmetry.space_group_name_H-M   'P 1'
#
loop_
_entity.id
_entity.type
_entity.pdbx_description
1 polymer ?
#
loop_
_entity_poly.entity_id
_entity_poly.type
_entity_poly.pdbx_seq_one_letter_code
_entity_poly.pdbx_strand_id
1 'polypeptide(L)'
;MSTAIKLNKYLNSFFKLELQNADRELYDSIRDEFTRQQNHIELIASENIVSKAVLEAQGSVLTNKYAEGYPGKRYYGGCEHVDLSENLA
;
A
#
# COMPACT_ATOMS: atom_id res chain seq x y z
N MET A 1 -19.19 19.32 -21.85
CA MET A 1 -17.97 18.81 -21.23
C MET A 1 -17.28 17.87 -22.22
N SER A 2 -15.98 18.01 -22.43
CA SER A 2 -15.25 17.18 -23.38
C SER A 2 -15.10 15.75 -22.88
N THR A 3 -14.89 14.80 -23.80
CA THR A 3 -14.65 13.38 -23.46
C THR A 3 -13.41 13.24 -22.57
N ALA A 4 -12.35 14.03 -22.81
CA ALA A 4 -11.13 14.00 -22.01
C ALA A 4 -11.40 14.38 -20.54
N ILE A 5 -12.23 15.39 -20.29
CA ILE A 5 -12.60 15.81 -18.93
C ILE A 5 -13.40 14.71 -18.22
N LYS A 6 -14.32 14.05 -18.93
CA LYS A 6 -15.11 12.93 -18.39
C LYS A 6 -14.21 11.75 -18.03
N LEU A 7 -13.25 11.42 -18.89
CA LEU A 7 -12.30 10.34 -18.66
C LEU A 7 -11.42 10.64 -17.45
N ASN A 8 -10.90 11.84 -17.32
CA ASN A 8 -10.08 12.25 -16.19
C ASN A 8 -10.84 12.16 -14.88
N LYS A 9 -12.11 12.57 -14.87
CA LYS A 9 -12.97 12.46 -13.69
C LYS A 9 -13.19 10.98 -13.28
N TYR A 10 -13.44 10.13 -14.25
CA TYR A 10 -13.58 8.69 -14.04
C TYR A 10 -12.29 8.07 -13.45
N LEU A 11 -11.13 8.36 -14.05
CA LEU A 11 -9.85 7.85 -13.59
C LEU A 11 -9.52 8.35 -12.18
N ASN A 12 -9.83 9.62 -11.88
CA ASN A 12 -9.65 10.16 -10.53
C ASN A 12 -10.50 9.40 -9.50
N SER A 13 -11.75 9.10 -9.83
CA SER A 13 -12.62 8.31 -8.96
C SER A 13 -12.06 6.91 -8.73
N PHE A 14 -11.59 6.25 -9.79
CA PHE A 14 -10.96 4.93 -9.73
C PHE A 14 -9.76 4.92 -8.78
N PHE A 15 -8.84 5.88 -8.92
CA PHE A 15 -7.63 5.92 -8.10
C PHE A 15 -7.86 6.40 -6.67
N LYS A 16 -9.01 7.01 -6.38
CA LYS A 16 -9.34 7.50 -5.04
C LYS A 16 -10.35 6.63 -4.31
N LEU A 17 -10.88 5.61 -4.98
CA LEU A 17 -11.88 4.73 -4.39
C LEU A 17 -11.23 3.88 -3.30
N GLU A 18 -11.76 3.97 -2.09
CA GLU A 18 -11.30 3.16 -0.97
C GLU A 18 -11.71 1.70 -1.15
N LEU A 19 -10.97 0.79 -0.55
CA LEU A 19 -11.23 -0.65 -0.65
C LEU A 19 -12.67 -1.01 -0.24
N GLN A 20 -13.18 -0.36 0.80
CA GLN A 20 -14.54 -0.56 1.28
C GLN A 20 -15.60 -0.40 0.19
N ASN A 21 -15.36 0.52 -0.75
CA ASN A 21 -16.27 0.81 -1.85
C ASN A 21 -15.89 0.10 -3.14
N ALA A 22 -14.61 -0.25 -3.31
CA ALA A 22 -14.13 -0.95 -4.49
C ALA A 22 -14.41 -2.44 -4.45
N ASP A 23 -14.25 -3.06 -3.28
CA ASP A 23 -14.45 -4.49 -3.07
C ASP A 23 -14.90 -4.73 -1.63
N ARG A 24 -16.18 -4.67 -1.41
CA ARG A 24 -16.76 -4.79 -0.07
C ARG A 24 -16.50 -6.15 0.55
N GLU A 25 -16.55 -7.21 -0.24
CA GLU A 25 -16.34 -8.57 0.24
C GLU A 25 -14.91 -8.75 0.77
N LEU A 26 -13.93 -8.26 0.02
CA LEU A 26 -12.53 -8.29 0.46
C LEU A 26 -12.33 -7.40 1.70
N TYR A 27 -12.91 -6.23 1.72
CA TYR A 27 -12.82 -5.33 2.88
C TYR A 27 -13.37 -5.99 4.15
N ASP A 28 -14.52 -6.63 4.04
CA ASP A 28 -15.14 -7.32 5.19
C ASP A 28 -14.27 -8.49 5.65
N SER A 29 -13.67 -9.23 4.73
CA SER A 29 -12.74 -10.32 5.04
C SER A 29 -11.53 -9.83 5.84
N ILE A 30 -10.95 -8.69 5.46
CA ILE A 30 -9.81 -8.09 6.17
C ILE A 30 -10.24 -7.64 7.57
N ARG A 31 -11.41 -7.04 7.68
CA ARG A 31 -11.96 -6.61 8.98
C ARG A 31 -12.21 -7.79 9.91
N ASP A 32 -12.72 -8.89 9.36
CA ASP A 32 -12.95 -10.11 10.14
C ASP A 32 -11.62 -10.72 10.59
N GLU A 33 -10.60 -10.70 9.74
CA GLU A 33 -9.25 -11.16 10.10
C GLU A 33 -8.63 -10.29 11.19
N PHE A 34 -8.84 -8.98 11.15
CA PHE A 34 -8.40 -8.09 12.23
C PHE A 34 -9.02 -8.50 13.57
N THR A 35 -10.32 -8.78 13.59
CA THR A 35 -11.03 -9.24 14.79
C THR A 35 -10.50 -10.59 15.26
N ARG A 36 -10.24 -11.51 14.33
CA ARG A 36 -9.66 -12.81 14.66
C ARG A 36 -8.31 -12.64 15.34
N GLN A 37 -7.44 -11.81 14.80
CA GLN A 37 -6.10 -11.57 15.37
C GLN A 37 -6.18 -10.94 16.77
N GLN A 38 -7.15 -10.09 17.03
CA GLN A 38 -7.35 -9.50 18.35
C GLN A 38 -7.82 -10.52 19.41
N ASN A 39 -8.59 -11.53 19.00
CA ASN A 39 -9.28 -12.43 19.91
C ASN A 39 -8.62 -13.80 20.07
N HIS A 40 -7.58 -14.09 19.29
CA HIS A 40 -6.90 -15.38 19.31
C HIS A 40 -5.43 -15.21 19.62
N ILE A 41 -4.89 -16.11 20.43
CA ILE A 41 -3.46 -16.16 20.71
C ILE A 41 -2.79 -16.87 19.54
N GLU A 42 -1.77 -16.22 18.97
CA GLU A 42 -1.02 -16.77 17.84
C GLU A 42 0.29 -17.38 18.36
N LEU A 43 0.48 -18.67 18.15
CA LEU A 43 1.65 -19.40 18.62
C LEU A 43 2.57 -19.86 17.49
N ILE A 44 2.34 -19.39 16.26
CA ILE A 44 3.19 -19.74 15.12
C ILE A 44 4.42 -18.84 15.14
N ALA A 45 5.60 -19.45 15.32
CA ALA A 45 6.84 -18.70 15.51
C ALA A 45 7.26 -17.85 14.31
N SER A 46 6.79 -18.18 13.12
CA SER A 46 7.09 -17.42 11.88
C SER A 46 6.17 -16.22 11.66
N GLU A 47 5.13 -16.06 12.45
CA GLU A 47 4.21 -14.94 12.32
C GLU A 47 4.60 -13.79 13.25
N ASN A 48 4.36 -12.57 12.79
CA ASN A 48 4.65 -11.37 13.55
C ASN A 48 3.51 -10.35 13.37
N ILE A 49 3.08 -9.77 14.47
CA ILE A 49 2.07 -8.71 14.46
C ILE A 49 2.81 -7.39 14.28
N VAL A 50 2.60 -6.76 13.13
CA VAL A 50 3.23 -5.48 12.81
C VAL A 50 2.40 -4.30 13.29
N SER A 51 3.05 -3.16 13.47
CA SER A 51 2.36 -1.93 13.87
C SER A 51 1.52 -1.36 12.72
N LYS A 52 0.57 -0.50 13.09
CA LYS A 52 -0.21 0.25 12.10
C LYS A 52 0.69 1.08 11.19
N ALA A 53 1.75 1.68 11.74
CA ALA A 53 2.70 2.49 10.97
C ALA A 53 3.39 1.65 9.88
N VAL A 54 3.77 0.43 10.19
CA VAL A 54 4.35 -0.49 9.20
C VAL A 54 3.33 -0.81 8.09
N LEU A 55 2.08 -1.07 8.46
CA LEU A 55 1.02 -1.33 7.48
C LEU A 55 0.78 -0.12 6.58
N GLU A 56 0.80 1.09 7.13
CA GLU A 56 0.64 2.33 6.35
C GLU A 56 1.80 2.52 5.36
N ALA A 57 3.03 2.22 5.79
CA ALA A 57 4.20 2.33 4.92
C ALA A 57 4.12 1.33 3.76
N GLN A 58 3.77 0.08 4.04
CA GLN A 58 3.64 -0.95 3.02
C GLN A 58 2.53 -0.65 2.01
N GLY A 59 1.41 -0.09 2.46
CA GLY A 59 0.28 0.27 1.61
C GLY A 59 0.37 1.67 1.01
N SER A 60 1.56 2.26 0.98
CA SER A 60 1.78 3.60 0.45
C SER A 60 2.12 3.60 -1.04
N VAL A 61 2.28 4.81 -1.61
CA VAL A 61 2.67 4.98 -3.02
C VAL A 61 4.06 4.43 -3.33
N LEU A 62 4.87 4.12 -2.33
CA LEU A 62 6.15 3.43 -2.54
C LEU A 62 5.95 2.09 -3.27
N THR A 63 4.79 1.47 -3.11
CA THR A 63 4.40 0.24 -3.81
C THR A 63 4.53 0.36 -5.34
N ASN A 64 4.35 1.57 -5.88
CA ASN A 64 4.37 1.83 -7.32
C ASN A 64 5.78 1.98 -7.89
N LYS A 65 6.80 2.14 -7.04
CA LYS A 65 8.14 2.50 -7.51
C LYS A 65 9.06 1.31 -7.62
N TYR A 66 9.54 1.05 -8.82
CA TYR A 66 10.59 0.09 -9.09
C TYR A 66 11.94 0.75 -8.85
N ALA A 67 12.76 0.18 -7.95
CA ALA A 67 14.00 0.82 -7.48
C ALA A 67 15.18 -0.18 -7.49
N GLU A 68 15.44 -0.78 -8.65
CA GLU A 68 16.55 -1.70 -8.81
C GLU A 68 17.87 -0.98 -8.60
N GLY A 69 18.77 -1.60 -7.83
CA GLY A 69 20.06 -1.04 -7.44
C GLY A 69 20.09 -0.65 -5.96
N TYR A 70 20.91 0.32 -5.63
CA TYR A 70 21.10 0.81 -4.26
C TYR A 70 21.06 2.33 -4.22
N PRO A 71 20.86 2.95 -3.04
CA PRO A 71 20.86 4.41 -2.93
C PRO A 71 22.08 5.04 -3.61
N GLY A 72 21.82 6.02 -4.48
CA GLY A 72 22.85 6.68 -5.28
C GLY A 72 23.38 5.89 -6.46
N LYS A 73 22.97 4.63 -6.62
CA LYS A 73 23.42 3.74 -7.71
C LYS A 73 22.23 2.97 -8.29
N ARG A 74 21.27 3.70 -8.82
CA ARG A 74 20.04 3.13 -9.37
C ARG A 74 20.11 2.93 -10.88
N TYR A 75 19.42 1.91 -11.36
CA TYR A 75 19.30 1.66 -12.81
C TYR A 75 18.26 2.58 -13.46
N TYR A 76 17.33 3.13 -12.67
CA TYR A 76 16.23 3.97 -13.15
C TYR A 76 16.17 5.28 -12.37
N GLY A 77 15.59 6.32 -13.00
CA GLY A 77 15.40 7.61 -12.36
C GLY A 77 14.23 7.63 -11.39
N GLY A 78 14.07 8.75 -10.67
CA GLY A 78 12.94 8.97 -9.76
C GLY A 78 13.07 8.26 -8.42
N CYS A 79 14.28 7.94 -7.98
CA CYS A 79 14.52 7.19 -6.74
C CYS A 79 14.99 8.04 -5.57
N GLU A 80 14.97 9.36 -5.68
CA GLU A 80 15.48 10.25 -4.63
C GLU A 80 14.78 10.07 -3.29
N HIS A 81 13.48 9.80 -3.29
CA HIS A 81 12.71 9.58 -2.06
C HIS A 81 12.81 8.13 -1.58
N VAL A 82 12.85 7.18 -2.49
CA VAL A 82 13.09 5.76 -2.15
C VAL A 82 14.46 5.59 -1.52
N ASP A 83 15.47 6.31 -2.05
CA ASP A 83 16.82 6.30 -1.49
C ASP A 83 16.80 6.74 -0.01
N LEU A 84 16.03 7.78 0.31
CA LEU A 84 15.89 8.21 1.69
C LEU A 84 15.26 7.12 2.57
N SER A 85 14.22 6.45 2.08
CA SER A 85 13.57 5.36 2.82
C SER A 85 14.54 4.20 3.10
N GLU A 86 15.34 3.80 2.12
CA GLU A 86 16.34 2.75 2.30
C GLU A 86 17.46 3.18 3.25
N ASN A 87 17.91 4.43 3.17
CA ASN A 87 18.94 4.95 4.07
C ASN A 87 18.47 5.02 5.52
N LEU A 88 17.18 5.24 5.75
CA LEU A 88 16.60 5.23 7.09
C LEU A 88 16.49 3.81 7.67
N ALA A 89 16.35 2.83 6.82
CA ALA A 89 16.28 1.43 7.25
C ALA A 89 17.65 0.90 7.64
#